data_4ed62988040c5c155c01e1a89965bc1f
#
_entry.id   4ed62988040c5c155c01e1a89965bc1f
#
_cell.length_a   1.000
_cell.length_b   1.000
_cell.length_c   1.000
_cell.angle_alpha   90.00
_cell.angle_beta   90.00
_cell.angle_gamma   90.00
#
_symmetry.space_group_name_H-M   'P 1'
#
loop_
_entity.id
_entity.type
_entity.pdbx_description
1 polymer ?
#
loop_
_entity_poly.entity_id
_entity_poly.type
_entity_poly.pdbx_seq_one_letter_code
_entity_poly.pdbx_strand_id
1 'polypeptide(L)' 'IGLRVSIRLHDPEGGFRDILGHLLTPYSLRNKRGEIIEFSHSEIFVWKRVIEKV' A
#
# COMPACT_ATOMS: atom_id res chain seq x y z
N ILE A 1 7.73 5.32 -7.40
CA ILE A 1 8.73 5.01 -6.38
C ILE A 1 8.94 6.25 -5.54
N GLY A 2 8.88 6.08 -4.21
CA GLY A 2 8.95 7.22 -3.30
C GLY A 2 7.62 7.93 -3.11
N LEU A 3 6.59 7.54 -3.84
CA LEU A 3 5.26 8.13 -3.69
C LEU A 3 4.57 7.53 -2.46
N ARG A 4 3.86 8.40 -1.75
CA ARG A 4 3.02 7.94 -0.66
C ARG A 4 1.71 7.40 -1.23
N VAL A 5 1.36 6.19 -0.86
CA VAL A 5 0.19 5.52 -1.40
C VAL A 5 -0.63 4.90 -0.30
N SER A 6 -1.92 4.76 -0.57
CA SER A 6 -2.85 4.01 0.28
C SER A 6 -3.42 2.90 -0.59
N ILE A 7 -3.25 1.68 -0.15
CA ILE A 7 -3.65 0.51 -0.93
C ILE A 7 -4.62 -0.32 -0.10
N ARG A 8 -5.74 -0.68 -0.71
CA ARG A 8 -6.70 -1.59 -0.09
C ARG A 8 -6.57 -2.95 -0.75
N LEU A 9 -6.24 -3.93 0.04
CA LEU A 9 -6.05 -5.30 -0.40
C LEU A 9 -7.21 -6.17 0.03
N HIS A 10 -7.47 -7.21 -0.74
CA HIS A 10 -8.39 -8.26 -0.30
C HIS A 10 -7.72 -9.08 0.80
N ASP A 11 -8.44 -9.28 1.89
CA ASP A 11 -7.96 -10.11 2.98
C ASP A 11 -8.39 -11.55 2.70
N PRO A 12 -7.47 -12.53 2.73
CA PRO A 12 -7.81 -13.94 2.51
C PRO A 12 -8.86 -14.48 3.49
N GLU A 13 -8.95 -13.88 4.67
CA GLU A 13 -9.93 -14.30 5.68
C GLU A 13 -11.26 -13.58 5.53
N GLY A 14 -11.39 -12.75 4.52
CA GLY A 14 -12.59 -11.98 4.25
C GLY A 14 -12.40 -10.51 4.58
N GLY A 15 -13.12 -9.65 3.85
CA GLY A 15 -13.02 -8.21 4.04
C GLY A 15 -11.82 -7.62 3.33
N PHE A 16 -11.36 -6.48 3.84
CA PHE A 16 -10.28 -5.72 3.22
C PHE A 16 -9.28 -5.28 4.26
N ARG A 17 -8.05 -5.07 3.81
CA ARG A 17 -6.99 -4.56 4.64
C ARG A 17 -6.35 -3.37 3.94
N ASP A 18 -6.23 -2.26 4.66
CA ASP A 18 -5.61 -1.05 4.13
C ASP A 18 -4.16 -0.97 4.58
N ILE A 19 -3.28 -0.64 3.63
CA ILE A 19 -1.89 -0.37 3.94
C ILE A 19 -1.54 1.02 3.42
N LEU A 20 -0.70 1.72 4.18
CA LEU A 20 -0.32 3.09 3.88
C LEU A 20 1.18 3.23 4.04
N GLY A 21 1.81 3.85 3.08
CA GLY A 21 3.25 4.06 3.16
C GLY A 21 3.83 4.61 1.88
N HIS A 22 5.15 4.60 1.80
CA HIS A 22 5.89 5.07 0.63
C HIS A 22 6.24 3.88 -0.25
N LEU A 23 5.93 4.01 -1.52
CA LEU A 23 6.19 2.96 -2.49
C LEU A 23 7.68 2.81 -2.72
N LEU A 24 8.20 1.61 -2.50
CA LEU A 24 9.62 1.31 -2.73
C LEU A 24 9.82 0.69 -4.11
N THR A 25 8.93 -0.23 -4.47
CA THR A 25 8.93 -0.87 -5.78
C THR A 25 7.48 -0.97 -6.23
N PRO A 26 7.19 -1.39 -7.47
CA PRO A 26 5.80 -1.63 -7.88
C PRO A 26 5.07 -2.67 -7.05
N TYR A 27 5.78 -3.42 -6.21
CA TYR A 27 5.20 -4.53 -5.44
C TYR A 27 5.43 -4.42 -3.94
N SER A 28 6.00 -3.32 -3.46
CA SER A 28 6.29 -3.18 -2.03
C SER A 28 6.26 -1.72 -1.60
N LEU A 29 5.94 -1.53 -0.32
CA LEU A 29 5.98 -0.20 0.27
C LEU A 29 6.57 -0.28 1.67
N ARG A 30 7.00 0.88 2.19
CA ARG A 30 7.47 1.01 3.56
C ARG A 30 6.44 1.80 4.35
N ASN A 31 5.96 1.24 5.46
CA ASN A 31 4.99 1.91 6.30
C ASN A 31 5.69 2.83 7.31
N LYS A 32 4.89 3.47 8.18
CA LYS A 32 5.42 4.40 9.18
C LYS A 32 6.36 3.75 10.18
N ARG A 33 6.23 2.45 10.39
CA ARG A 33 7.08 1.72 11.32
C ARG A 33 8.41 1.33 10.70
N GLY A 34 8.60 1.63 9.41
CA GLY A 34 9.77 1.22 8.69
C GLY A 34 9.71 -0.21 8.19
N GLU A 35 8.58 -0.86 8.33
CA GLU A 35 8.39 -2.22 7.85
C GLU A 35 8.12 -2.22 6.35
N ILE A 36 8.68 -3.20 5.66
CA ILE A 36 8.48 -3.35 4.23
C ILE A 36 7.36 -4.36 4.02
N ILE A 37 6.33 -3.94 3.32
CA ILE A 37 5.16 -4.77 3.04
C ILE A 37 5.14 -5.07 1.55
N GLU A 38 5.18 -6.35 1.21
CA GLU A 38 5.06 -6.79 -0.17
C GLU A 38 3.62 -7.15 -0.48
N PHE A 39 3.20 -6.85 -1.68
CA PHE A 39 1.83 -7.14 -2.11
C PHE A 39 1.81 -7.56 -3.57
N SER A 40 0.76 -8.27 -3.96
CA SER A 40 0.55 -8.68 -5.34
C SER A 40 -0.50 -7.78 -5.97
N HIS A 41 -0.30 -7.41 -7.22
CA HIS A 41 -1.26 -6.58 -7.94
C HIS A 41 -2.64 -7.26 -8.04
N SER A 42 -2.66 -8.58 -8.07
CA SER A 42 -3.92 -9.32 -8.13
C SER A 42 -4.72 -9.21 -6.83
N GLU A 43 -4.07 -8.84 -5.73
CA GLU A 43 -4.73 -8.68 -4.43
C GLU A 43 -5.21 -7.26 -4.21
N ILE A 44 -4.78 -6.32 -5.04
CA ILE A 44 -5.15 -4.91 -4.88
C ILE A 44 -6.59 -4.70 -5.32
N PHE A 45 -7.41 -4.21 -4.40
CA PHE A 45 -8.77 -3.82 -4.72
C PHE A 45 -8.84 -2.36 -5.19
N VAL A 46 -8.23 -1.48 -4.40
CA VAL A 46 -8.16 -0.05 -4.71
C VAL A 46 -6.80 0.47 -4.26
N TRP A 47 -6.20 1.33 -5.05
CA TRP A 47 -5.03 2.05 -4.58
C TRP A 47 -5.14 3.51 -4.96
N LYS A 48 -4.60 4.39 -4.10
CA LYS A 48 -4.64 5.83 -4.30
C LYS A 48 -3.31 6.43 -3.95
N ARG A 49 -2.90 7.41 -4.73
CA ARG A 49 -1.75 8.23 -4.38
C ARG A 49 -2.20 9.28 -3.38
N VAL A 50 -1.48 9.36 -2.27
CA VAL A 50 -1.77 10.36 -1.25
C VAL A 50 -1.00 11.62 -1.60
N ILE A 51 -1.73 12.72 -1.78
CA ILE A 51 -1.11 14.01 -2.04
C ILE A 51 -0.97 14.73 -0.72
N GLU A 52 0.26 15.02 -0.34
CA GLU A 52 0.52 15.77 0.87
C GLU A 52 0.50 17.25 0.55
N LYS A 53 -0.32 17.98 1.28
CA LYS A 53 -0.30 19.43 1.24
C LYS A 53 0.73 19.92 2.24
N VAL A 54 1.59 20.73 1.78
CA VAL A 54 2.62 21.34 2.62
C VAL A 54 2.11 22.67 3.14
#